data_02331a9ae6fb1efd9bfc159102457a23
#
_entry.id   02331a9ae6fb1efd9bfc159102457a23
#
_cell.length_a   1.000
_cell.length_b   1.000
_cell.length_c   1.000
_cell.angle_alpha   90.00
_cell.angle_beta   90.00
_cell.angle_gamma   90.00
#
_symmetry.space_group_name_H-M   'P 1'
#
loop_
_entity.id
_entity.type
_entity.pdbx_description
1 polymer ?
#
loop_
_entity_poly.entity_id
_entity_poly.type
_entity_poly.pdbx_seq_one_letter_code
_entity_poly.pdbx_strand_id
1 'polypeptide(L)'
;MYGIEFYDEYLLHMGNLKNKPDLATPYKVEYLKTLIKNNKVYKFISFKEHGEMKLKTLKEEKIWFSFYKTLNDDTEFQINYKIKKVVSKTGCSKDYIKLITNYLTEMYDVFSLTYSYEDYMWREYAAGGNGVCVEYNVGDYDFLYPIEYCDKSAIDFTQMIIEAIKNEGMALSIIPWVVKNSYNLNARLDSTREKEVRILYCPYDLAEFNGGRVEYNIKERRGYKGIAKPLTEFGMTTSRIIIGNKCNQYMSSEIIRYADKKHIYYDFQKD
;
A
#
# COMPACT_ATOMS: atom_id res chain seq x y z
N MET A 1 23.02 -2.01 0.30
CA MET A 1 22.11 -0.98 0.81
C MET A 1 21.66 -0.12 -0.35
N TYR A 2 20.41 0.23 -0.36
CA TYR A 2 19.76 0.92 -1.48
C TYR A 2 19.65 2.42 -1.26
N GLY A 3 20.10 2.92 -0.08
CA GLY A 3 19.95 4.31 0.35
C GLY A 3 18.53 4.65 0.79
N ILE A 4 17.83 3.65 1.31
CA ILE A 4 16.47 3.71 1.82
C ILE A 4 16.56 3.34 3.30
N GLU A 5 16.67 4.34 4.18
CA GLU A 5 17.16 4.16 5.56
C GLU A 5 16.40 3.06 6.32
N PHE A 6 15.06 3.15 6.39
CA PHE A 6 14.25 2.17 7.11
C PHE A 6 14.32 0.78 6.45
N TYR A 7 14.19 0.70 5.13
CA TYR A 7 14.13 -0.58 4.44
C TYR A 7 15.49 -1.24 4.26
N ASP A 8 16.57 -0.50 4.22
CA ASP A 8 17.93 -1.07 4.26
C ASP A 8 18.13 -1.83 5.58
N GLU A 9 17.70 -1.26 6.73
CA GLU A 9 17.78 -1.92 8.03
C GLU A 9 16.77 -3.08 8.15
N TYR A 10 15.53 -2.87 7.70
CA TYR A 10 14.50 -3.90 7.65
C TYR A 10 14.97 -5.15 6.90
N LEU A 11 15.64 -4.97 5.74
CA LEU A 11 16.17 -6.07 4.94
C LEU A 11 17.35 -6.77 5.64
N LEU A 12 18.18 -6.05 6.42
CA LEU A 12 19.21 -6.68 7.25
C LEU A 12 18.60 -7.60 8.31
N HIS A 13 17.49 -7.17 8.93
CA HIS A 13 16.74 -8.00 9.89
C HIS A 13 16.05 -9.20 9.23
N MET A 14 15.64 -9.10 7.96
CA MET A 14 15.11 -10.23 7.19
C MET A 14 16.16 -11.27 6.84
N GLY A 15 17.47 -10.92 6.91
CA GLY A 15 18.56 -11.70 6.40
C GLY A 15 18.59 -13.16 6.88
N ASN A 16 18.62 -14.10 5.93
CA ASN A 16 18.73 -15.55 6.13
C ASN A 16 17.59 -16.18 6.98
N LEU A 17 16.36 -15.96 6.57
CA LEU A 17 15.15 -16.56 7.17
C LEU A 17 15.21 -18.06 7.39
N LYS A 18 16.10 -18.79 6.70
CA LYS A 18 16.26 -20.25 6.86
C LYS A 18 16.77 -20.67 8.25
N ASN A 19 17.43 -19.77 9.01
CA ASN A 19 18.11 -20.16 10.25
C ASN A 19 17.99 -19.15 11.41
N LYS A 20 17.17 -18.07 11.29
CA LYS A 20 17.02 -17.05 12.33
C LYS A 20 15.55 -16.72 12.56
N PRO A 21 15.16 -16.33 13.78
CA PRO A 21 13.82 -15.80 14.01
C PRO A 21 13.61 -14.55 13.15
N ASP A 22 12.37 -14.33 12.72
CA ASP A 22 11.98 -13.10 12.03
C ASP A 22 12.16 -11.90 12.97
N LEU A 23 13.18 -11.11 12.71
CA LEU A 23 13.47 -9.87 13.44
C LEU A 23 12.94 -8.64 12.67
N ALA A 24 12.59 -8.79 11.39
CA ALA A 24 12.14 -7.71 10.55
C ALA A 24 10.71 -7.24 10.93
N THR A 25 9.81 -8.16 11.20
CA THR A 25 8.46 -7.81 11.63
C THR A 25 8.45 -7.03 12.94
N PRO A 26 9.11 -7.49 14.04
CA PRO A 26 9.22 -6.68 15.26
C PRO A 26 9.86 -5.30 15.03
N TYR A 27 10.93 -5.21 14.25
CA TYR A 27 11.56 -3.94 13.91
C TYR A 27 10.57 -2.98 13.22
N LYS A 28 9.83 -3.48 12.21
CA LYS A 28 8.80 -2.72 11.50
C LYS A 28 7.69 -2.25 12.45
N VAL A 29 7.21 -3.13 13.31
CA VAL A 29 6.14 -2.82 14.28
C VAL A 29 6.56 -1.71 15.24
N GLU A 30 7.76 -1.80 15.80
CA GLU A 30 8.28 -0.75 16.70
C GLU A 30 8.43 0.59 15.97
N TYR A 31 8.92 0.59 14.74
CA TYR A 31 9.00 1.81 13.93
C TYR A 31 7.60 2.40 13.66
N LEU A 32 6.62 1.57 13.25
CA LEU A 32 5.25 2.02 13.00
C LEU A 32 4.60 2.63 14.24
N LYS A 33 4.87 2.10 15.45
CA LYS A 33 4.38 2.67 16.72
C LYS A 33 4.94 4.07 16.99
N THR A 34 6.10 4.42 16.46
CA THR A 34 6.62 5.79 16.55
C THR A 34 5.86 6.76 15.64
N LEU A 35 5.34 6.29 14.51
CA LEU A 35 4.61 7.08 13.52
C LEU A 35 3.11 7.19 13.86
N ILE A 36 2.49 6.06 14.18
CA ILE A 36 1.03 5.94 14.36
C ILE A 36 0.68 6.20 15.83
N LYS A 37 0.10 7.38 16.06
CA LYS A 37 -0.30 7.78 17.41
C LYS A 37 -1.67 7.19 17.79
N ASN A 38 -1.80 6.75 19.04
CA ASN A 38 -3.05 6.21 19.59
C ASN A 38 -3.65 5.05 18.75
N ASN A 39 -2.82 4.31 18.03
CA ASN A 39 -3.23 3.24 17.12
C ASN A 39 -4.23 3.69 16.04
N LYS A 40 -4.15 4.93 15.59
CA LYS A 40 -5.09 5.51 14.63
C LYS A 40 -4.48 5.74 13.26
N VAL A 41 -5.17 5.27 12.24
CA VAL A 41 -4.87 5.58 10.83
C VAL A 41 -6.13 6.06 10.13
N TYR A 42 -5.97 6.77 9.03
CA TYR A 42 -7.06 7.48 8.37
C TYR A 42 -7.13 7.12 6.88
N LYS A 43 -8.35 7.02 6.36
CA LYS A 43 -8.62 6.91 4.93
C LYS A 43 -9.56 8.00 4.48
N PHE A 44 -9.08 8.87 3.60
CA PHE A 44 -9.91 9.86 2.91
C PHE A 44 -10.52 9.22 1.66
N ILE A 45 -11.83 9.36 1.48
CA ILE A 45 -12.60 8.73 0.41
C ILE A 45 -13.44 9.80 -0.28
N SER A 46 -13.15 10.07 -1.55
CA SER A 46 -13.96 10.95 -2.40
C SER A 46 -15.20 10.21 -2.91
N PHE A 47 -16.36 10.85 -2.85
CA PHE A 47 -17.60 10.36 -3.49
C PHE A 47 -17.86 10.96 -4.87
N LYS A 48 -16.93 11.76 -5.39
CA LYS A 48 -17.06 12.38 -6.73
C LYS A 48 -17.25 11.34 -7.83
N GLU A 49 -16.54 10.21 -7.71
CA GLU A 49 -16.61 9.10 -8.68
C GLU A 49 -16.89 7.80 -7.95
N HIS A 50 -17.78 6.98 -8.49
CA HIS A 50 -18.17 5.69 -7.92
C HIS A 50 -18.64 5.76 -6.45
N GLY A 51 -19.28 6.86 -6.05
CA GLY A 51 -19.63 7.14 -4.65
C GLY A 51 -20.47 6.03 -4.01
N GLU A 52 -21.50 5.53 -4.72
CA GLU A 52 -22.35 4.44 -4.20
C GLU A 52 -21.58 3.14 -3.95
N MET A 53 -20.67 2.77 -4.85
CA MET A 53 -19.83 1.59 -4.67
C MET A 53 -18.90 1.74 -3.47
N LYS A 54 -18.28 2.93 -3.31
CA LYS A 54 -17.43 3.23 -2.16
C LYS A 54 -18.21 3.24 -0.85
N LEU A 55 -19.41 3.83 -0.86
CA LEU A 55 -20.30 3.79 0.29
C LEU A 55 -20.72 2.36 0.65
N LYS A 56 -21.06 1.54 -0.36
CA LYS A 56 -21.36 0.12 -0.15
C LYS A 56 -20.18 -0.62 0.49
N THR A 57 -18.97 -0.44 -0.03
CA THR A 57 -17.73 -1.05 0.51
C THR A 57 -17.51 -0.66 1.98
N LEU A 58 -17.71 0.62 2.32
CA LEU A 58 -17.65 1.12 3.70
C LEU A 58 -18.70 0.45 4.60
N LYS A 59 -19.96 0.40 4.16
CA LYS A 59 -21.08 -0.21 4.93
C LYS A 59 -20.93 -1.72 5.12
N GLU A 60 -20.23 -2.40 4.22
CA GLU A 60 -19.88 -3.82 4.32
C GLU A 60 -18.62 -4.07 5.19
N GLU A 61 -18.05 -3.03 5.81
CA GLU A 61 -16.81 -3.11 6.60
C GLU A 61 -15.65 -3.75 5.81
N LYS A 62 -15.55 -3.37 4.55
CA LYS A 62 -14.50 -3.80 3.64
C LYS A 62 -13.55 -2.67 3.28
N ILE A 63 -12.34 -3.03 2.94
CA ILE A 63 -11.36 -2.14 2.34
C ILE A 63 -11.14 -2.53 0.88
N TRP A 64 -10.88 -1.53 0.03
CA TRP A 64 -10.63 -1.73 -1.38
C TRP A 64 -9.15 -1.66 -1.67
N PHE A 65 -8.57 -2.80 -2.03
CA PHE A 65 -7.21 -2.87 -2.54
C PHE A 65 -7.20 -2.50 -4.02
N SER A 66 -6.52 -1.42 -4.35
CA SER A 66 -6.41 -0.93 -5.71
C SER A 66 -5.30 -1.67 -6.46
N PHE A 67 -5.60 -2.07 -7.69
CA PHE A 67 -4.58 -2.54 -8.61
C PHE A 67 -3.63 -1.41 -8.98
N TYR A 68 -2.32 -1.65 -8.97
CA TYR A 68 -1.31 -0.59 -9.12
C TYR A 68 -1.52 0.26 -10.39
N LYS A 69 -1.94 -0.34 -11.51
CA LYS A 69 -2.23 0.38 -12.76
C LYS A 69 -3.40 1.36 -12.68
N THR A 70 -4.14 1.35 -11.58
CA THR A 70 -5.26 2.28 -11.34
C THR A 70 -4.91 3.39 -10.36
N LEU A 71 -3.68 3.42 -9.86
CA LEU A 71 -3.18 4.50 -9.02
C LEU A 71 -2.81 5.73 -9.87
N ASN A 72 -2.90 6.91 -9.28
CA ASN A 72 -2.72 8.17 -9.99
C ASN A 72 -1.25 8.50 -10.31
N ASP A 73 -0.30 7.80 -9.71
CA ASP A 73 1.13 8.00 -9.93
C ASP A 73 1.71 6.79 -10.68
N ASP A 74 1.92 6.94 -11.97
CA ASP A 74 2.50 5.94 -12.85
C ASP A 74 3.99 5.70 -12.59
N THR A 75 4.65 6.56 -11.83
CA THR A 75 6.07 6.43 -11.46
C THR A 75 6.29 5.58 -10.21
N GLU A 76 5.25 5.34 -9.41
CA GLU A 76 5.37 4.69 -8.11
C GLU A 76 6.02 3.31 -8.17
N PHE A 77 5.68 2.49 -9.16
CA PHE A 77 6.12 1.09 -9.22
C PHE A 77 7.23 0.86 -10.25
N GLN A 78 7.81 1.91 -10.80
CA GLN A 78 8.92 1.78 -11.73
C GLN A 78 10.20 1.36 -10.99
N ILE A 79 10.94 0.43 -11.60
CA ILE A 79 12.20 -0.10 -11.08
C ILE A 79 13.31 0.23 -12.07
N ASN A 80 14.30 1.03 -11.63
CA ASN A 80 15.48 1.33 -12.42
C ASN A 80 16.56 0.28 -12.18
N TYR A 81 17.03 -0.41 -13.23
CA TYR A 81 18.07 -1.42 -13.10
C TYR A 81 18.91 -1.57 -14.38
N LYS A 82 20.11 -2.09 -14.20
CA LYS A 82 21.09 -2.32 -15.29
C LYS A 82 20.99 -3.74 -15.81
N ILE A 83 20.10 -3.98 -16.78
CA ILE A 83 19.80 -5.32 -17.32
C ILE A 83 21.08 -6.10 -17.74
N LYS A 84 22.07 -5.43 -18.37
CA LYS A 84 23.34 -6.08 -18.77
C LYS A 84 24.10 -6.63 -17.56
N LYS A 85 24.10 -5.92 -16.43
CA LYS A 85 24.74 -6.35 -15.18
C LYS A 85 23.99 -7.53 -14.57
N VAL A 86 22.66 -7.52 -14.58
CA VAL A 86 21.86 -8.66 -14.11
C VAL A 86 22.15 -9.90 -14.94
N VAL A 87 22.12 -9.80 -16.29
CA VAL A 87 22.45 -10.91 -17.19
C VAL A 87 23.84 -11.50 -16.84
N SER A 88 24.87 -10.64 -16.74
CA SER A 88 26.25 -11.11 -16.48
C SER A 88 26.41 -11.79 -15.12
N LYS A 89 25.63 -11.41 -14.12
CA LYS A 89 25.73 -11.93 -12.74
C LYS A 89 24.84 -13.15 -12.48
N THR A 90 23.74 -13.31 -13.22
CA THR A 90 22.79 -14.40 -13.02
C THR A 90 22.83 -15.48 -14.10
N GLY A 91 23.39 -15.15 -15.30
CA GLY A 91 23.32 -16.03 -16.47
C GLY A 91 21.93 -16.11 -17.13
N CYS A 92 20.94 -15.39 -16.60
CA CYS A 92 19.58 -15.43 -17.10
C CYS A 92 19.42 -14.64 -18.42
N SER A 93 18.46 -15.04 -19.26
CA SER A 93 18.11 -14.28 -20.45
C SER A 93 17.48 -12.92 -20.08
N LYS A 94 17.55 -11.95 -21.01
CA LYS A 94 16.92 -10.65 -20.83
C LYS A 94 15.39 -10.77 -20.65
N ASP A 95 14.77 -11.70 -21.36
CA ASP A 95 13.33 -11.88 -21.30
C ASP A 95 12.87 -12.48 -19.96
N TYR A 96 13.68 -13.41 -19.42
CA TYR A 96 13.44 -13.92 -18.07
C TYR A 96 13.57 -12.82 -17.00
N ILE A 97 14.61 -11.96 -17.10
CA ILE A 97 14.79 -10.84 -16.18
C ILE A 97 13.61 -9.87 -16.27
N LYS A 98 13.13 -9.53 -17.46
CA LYS A 98 11.93 -8.71 -17.64
C LYS A 98 10.69 -9.36 -17.04
N LEU A 99 10.51 -10.66 -17.21
CA LEU A 99 9.41 -11.40 -16.59
C LEU A 99 9.43 -11.26 -15.07
N ILE A 100 10.58 -11.49 -14.44
CA ILE A 100 10.74 -11.35 -12.99
C ILE A 100 10.46 -9.91 -12.53
N THR A 101 11.00 -8.90 -13.22
CA THR A 101 10.77 -7.50 -12.86
C THR A 101 9.33 -7.09 -13.01
N ASN A 102 8.63 -7.51 -14.06
CA ASN A 102 7.20 -7.29 -14.22
C ASN A 102 6.41 -7.96 -13.07
N TYR A 103 6.80 -9.18 -12.71
CA TYR A 103 6.21 -9.87 -11.57
C TYR A 103 6.36 -9.09 -10.27
N LEU A 104 7.58 -8.63 -9.97
CA LEU A 104 7.84 -7.83 -8.77
C LEU A 104 6.99 -6.54 -8.72
N THR A 105 6.67 -5.96 -9.88
CA THR A 105 5.84 -4.74 -9.97
C THR A 105 4.34 -5.00 -10.08
N GLU A 106 3.90 -6.25 -10.26
CA GLU A 106 2.48 -6.62 -10.40
C GLU A 106 1.95 -7.47 -9.23
N MET A 107 2.80 -7.78 -8.26
CA MET A 107 2.54 -8.79 -7.24
C MET A 107 1.44 -8.40 -6.26
N TYR A 108 1.29 -7.11 -5.96
CA TYR A 108 0.41 -6.66 -4.91
C TYR A 108 -0.70 -5.74 -5.42
N ASP A 109 -1.82 -5.79 -4.72
CA ASP A 109 -2.82 -4.74 -4.69
C ASP A 109 -2.63 -3.91 -3.41
N VAL A 110 -2.95 -2.63 -3.44
CA VAL A 110 -2.56 -1.67 -2.40
C VAL A 110 -3.77 -1.02 -1.75
N PHE A 111 -3.76 -0.96 -0.43
CA PHE A 111 -4.63 -0.10 0.35
C PHE A 111 -3.79 0.93 1.10
N SER A 112 -3.86 2.19 0.64
CA SER A 112 -3.13 3.31 1.20
C SER A 112 -3.94 3.99 2.30
N LEU A 113 -3.27 4.28 3.41
CA LEU A 113 -3.77 4.97 4.59
C LEU A 113 -2.81 6.11 4.94
N THR A 114 -3.23 7.06 5.75
CA THR A 114 -2.34 8.04 6.37
C THR A 114 -2.34 7.87 7.90
N TYR A 115 -1.18 8.11 8.52
CA TYR A 115 -1.09 8.15 9.98
C TYR A 115 -1.26 9.54 10.57
N SER A 116 -1.60 10.54 9.75
CA SER A 116 -1.86 11.91 10.20
C SER A 116 -3.16 12.44 9.60
N TYR A 117 -4.01 13.03 10.46
CA TYR A 117 -5.19 13.75 10.01
C TYR A 117 -4.81 15.19 9.67
N GLU A 118 -4.85 15.55 8.40
CA GLU A 118 -4.50 16.89 7.91
C GLU A 118 -5.54 17.41 6.92
N ASP A 119 -5.84 18.71 6.96
CA ASP A 119 -6.82 19.38 6.07
C ASP A 119 -6.44 19.28 4.60
N TYR A 120 -5.13 19.24 4.32
CA TYR A 120 -4.61 18.97 2.98
C TYR A 120 -5.21 17.71 2.36
N MET A 121 -5.40 16.63 3.14
CA MET A 121 -5.94 15.36 2.67
C MET A 121 -7.40 15.46 2.20
N TRP A 122 -8.18 16.37 2.76
CA TRP A 122 -9.55 16.62 2.29
C TRP A 122 -9.57 17.14 0.86
N ARG A 123 -8.64 18.04 0.54
CA ARG A 123 -8.55 18.65 -0.80
C ARG A 123 -8.15 17.61 -1.83
N GLU A 124 -7.11 16.82 -1.55
CA GLU A 124 -6.50 15.92 -2.52
C GLU A 124 -7.26 14.58 -2.64
N TYR A 125 -7.75 14.02 -1.52
CA TYR A 125 -8.27 12.66 -1.48
C TYR A 125 -9.77 12.54 -1.18
N ALA A 126 -10.42 13.59 -0.69
CA ALA A 126 -11.85 13.62 -0.42
C ALA A 126 -12.60 14.71 -1.24
N ALA A 127 -12.08 15.05 -2.41
CA ALA A 127 -12.68 16.03 -3.34
C ALA A 127 -13.06 17.36 -2.67
N GLY A 128 -12.19 17.89 -1.80
CA GLY A 128 -12.42 19.16 -1.11
C GLY A 128 -13.61 19.13 -0.16
N GLY A 129 -13.90 17.98 0.48
CA GLY A 129 -15.00 17.79 1.42
C GLY A 129 -16.23 17.09 0.81
N ASN A 130 -16.22 16.71 -0.48
CA ASN A 130 -17.25 15.85 -1.06
C ASN A 130 -16.87 14.36 -0.87
N GLY A 131 -16.86 13.92 0.38
CA GLY A 131 -16.45 12.58 0.77
C GLY A 131 -16.42 12.40 2.27
N VAL A 132 -15.66 11.41 2.73
CA VAL A 132 -15.48 11.10 4.14
C VAL A 132 -14.01 10.88 4.48
N CYS A 133 -13.68 11.09 5.75
CA CYS A 133 -12.48 10.53 6.37
C CYS A 133 -12.91 9.42 7.34
N VAL A 134 -12.42 8.21 7.12
CA VAL A 134 -12.64 7.07 8.03
C VAL A 134 -11.41 6.91 8.90
N GLU A 135 -11.62 6.94 10.21
CA GLU A 135 -10.60 6.64 11.21
C GLU A 135 -10.70 5.16 11.60
N TYR A 136 -9.59 4.47 11.52
CA TYR A 136 -9.48 3.06 11.91
C TYR A 136 -8.61 2.91 13.16
N ASN A 137 -9.01 2.02 14.05
CA ASN A 137 -8.13 1.48 15.07
C ASN A 137 -7.30 0.35 14.46
N VAL A 138 -6.00 0.39 14.69
CA VAL A 138 -5.06 -0.66 14.31
C VAL A 138 -4.87 -1.57 15.52
N GLY A 139 -5.33 -2.81 15.42
CA GLY A 139 -5.10 -3.87 16.42
C GLY A 139 -3.88 -4.72 16.09
N ASP A 140 -3.51 -4.80 14.80
CA ASP A 140 -2.36 -5.54 14.32
C ASP A 140 -1.56 -4.71 13.31
N TYR A 141 -0.29 -4.48 13.63
CA TYR A 141 0.64 -3.71 12.81
C TYR A 141 1.36 -4.55 11.75
N ASP A 142 1.27 -5.87 11.81
CA ASP A 142 2.02 -6.78 10.94
C ASP A 142 1.69 -6.58 9.46
N PHE A 143 0.46 -6.19 9.17
CA PHE A 143 0.00 -5.92 7.80
C PHE A 143 0.41 -4.54 7.27
N LEU A 144 0.84 -3.62 8.13
CA LEU A 144 1.18 -2.26 7.74
C LEU A 144 2.64 -2.13 7.32
N TYR A 145 2.88 -1.35 6.28
CA TYR A 145 4.20 -0.96 5.81
C TYR A 145 4.30 0.57 5.74
N PRO A 146 5.30 1.19 6.40
CA PRO A 146 5.52 2.62 6.27
C PRO A 146 6.01 2.95 4.87
N ILE A 147 5.62 4.10 4.31
CA ILE A 147 6.19 4.58 3.05
C ILE A 147 7.43 5.39 3.34
N GLU A 148 8.51 5.04 2.65
CA GLU A 148 9.73 5.83 2.66
C GLU A 148 9.79 6.73 1.44
N TYR A 149 9.95 8.02 1.69
CA TYR A 149 9.97 9.05 0.67
C TYR A 149 11.41 9.42 0.32
N CYS A 150 11.78 9.26 -0.95
CA CYS A 150 13.14 9.55 -1.41
C CYS A 150 13.12 10.00 -2.88
N ASP A 151 14.29 10.27 -3.46
CA ASP A 151 14.43 10.30 -4.91
C ASP A 151 14.56 8.87 -5.46
N LYS A 152 13.43 8.29 -5.83
CA LYS A 152 13.37 6.91 -6.33
C LYS A 152 14.19 6.71 -7.61
N SER A 153 14.41 7.76 -8.41
CA SER A 153 15.22 7.69 -9.62
C SER A 153 16.70 7.43 -9.32
N ALA A 154 17.16 7.80 -8.14
CA ALA A 154 18.53 7.56 -7.67
C ALA A 154 18.75 6.12 -7.18
N ILE A 155 17.71 5.34 -6.96
CA ILE A 155 17.81 3.96 -6.47
C ILE A 155 18.18 3.02 -7.63
N ASP A 156 19.30 2.29 -7.50
CA ASP A 156 19.69 1.22 -8.43
C ASP A 156 19.23 -0.14 -7.91
N PHE A 157 18.08 -0.62 -8.41
CA PHE A 157 17.50 -1.92 -8.02
C PHE A 157 18.25 -3.13 -8.60
N THR A 158 19.35 -2.94 -9.31
CA THR A 158 20.12 -4.02 -9.98
C THR A 158 20.49 -5.15 -9.01
N GLN A 159 21.00 -4.80 -7.84
CA GLN A 159 21.44 -5.80 -6.86
C GLN A 159 20.25 -6.56 -6.27
N MET A 160 19.14 -5.88 -6.00
CA MET A 160 17.89 -6.49 -5.51
C MET A 160 17.39 -7.57 -6.49
N ILE A 161 17.38 -7.26 -7.80
CA ILE A 161 16.94 -8.22 -8.83
C ILE A 161 17.90 -9.42 -8.89
N ILE A 162 19.22 -9.19 -8.80
CA ILE A 162 20.20 -10.28 -8.77
C ILE A 162 19.95 -11.20 -7.57
N GLU A 163 19.72 -10.64 -6.40
CA GLU A 163 19.46 -11.38 -5.17
C GLU A 163 18.12 -12.13 -5.23
N ALA A 164 17.06 -11.50 -5.72
CA ALA A 164 15.77 -12.14 -5.92
C ALA A 164 15.86 -13.37 -6.84
N ILE A 165 16.64 -13.26 -7.93
CA ILE A 165 16.85 -14.37 -8.88
C ILE A 165 17.70 -15.49 -8.25
N LYS A 166 18.79 -15.15 -7.54
CA LYS A 166 19.74 -16.14 -7.01
C LYS A 166 19.26 -16.85 -5.76
N ASN A 167 18.55 -16.15 -4.90
CA ASN A 167 18.17 -16.61 -3.57
C ASN A 167 16.70 -17.05 -3.49
N GLU A 168 15.97 -17.01 -4.62
CA GLU A 168 14.53 -17.24 -4.65
C GLU A 168 13.76 -16.37 -3.62
N GLY A 169 14.36 -15.20 -3.27
CA GLY A 169 13.93 -14.35 -2.17
C GLY A 169 12.79 -13.42 -2.54
N MET A 170 11.56 -13.81 -2.24
CA MET A 170 10.35 -12.97 -2.40
C MET A 170 10.34 -11.77 -1.45
N ALA A 171 11.13 -11.80 -0.38
CA ALA A 171 11.21 -10.75 0.63
C ALA A 171 11.53 -9.35 0.07
N LEU A 172 12.35 -9.31 -0.98
CA LEU A 172 12.71 -8.06 -1.65
C LEU A 172 11.58 -7.50 -2.51
N SER A 173 10.53 -8.26 -2.77
CA SER A 173 9.42 -7.89 -3.64
C SER A 173 8.58 -6.73 -3.10
N ILE A 174 8.66 -6.43 -1.80
CA ILE A 174 7.91 -5.32 -1.21
C ILE A 174 8.52 -3.94 -1.52
N ILE A 175 9.84 -3.85 -1.74
CA ILE A 175 10.54 -2.56 -1.85
C ILE A 175 9.94 -1.63 -2.91
N PRO A 176 9.63 -2.07 -4.14
CA PRO A 176 8.99 -1.19 -5.12
C PRO A 176 7.66 -0.59 -4.66
N TRP A 177 6.99 -1.24 -3.68
CA TRP A 177 5.66 -0.92 -3.20
C TRP A 177 5.64 0.01 -1.99
N VAL A 178 6.78 0.16 -1.34
CA VAL A 178 6.91 0.91 -0.08
C VAL A 178 7.85 2.11 -0.19
N VAL A 179 8.40 2.34 -1.38
CA VAL A 179 9.24 3.50 -1.70
C VAL A 179 8.51 4.40 -2.68
N LYS A 180 8.39 5.68 -2.35
CA LYS A 180 7.69 6.69 -3.12
C LYS A 180 8.58 7.91 -3.36
N ASN A 181 8.41 8.59 -4.50
CA ASN A 181 9.08 9.85 -4.73
C ASN A 181 8.62 10.90 -3.72
N SER A 182 9.57 11.62 -3.12
CA SER A 182 9.28 12.71 -2.18
C SER A 182 8.45 13.81 -2.84
N TYR A 183 8.59 13.98 -4.15
CA TYR A 183 7.84 14.95 -4.92
C TYR A 183 7.20 14.31 -6.15
N ASN A 184 5.88 14.41 -6.27
CA ASN A 184 5.16 13.98 -7.45
C ASN A 184 5.16 15.09 -8.50
N LEU A 185 5.94 14.93 -9.56
CA LEU A 185 6.08 15.93 -10.65
C LEU A 185 4.77 16.12 -11.42
N ASN A 186 3.99 15.06 -11.63
CA ASN A 186 2.75 15.13 -12.39
C ASN A 186 1.67 15.91 -11.65
N ALA A 187 1.53 15.67 -10.36
CA ALA A 187 0.58 16.36 -9.50
C ALA A 187 1.13 17.68 -8.92
N ARG A 188 2.44 17.95 -9.05
CA ARG A 188 3.14 19.07 -8.43
C ARG A 188 2.94 19.12 -6.91
N LEU A 189 3.02 17.97 -6.26
CA LEU A 189 2.73 17.80 -4.84
C LEU A 189 3.94 17.26 -4.09
N ASP A 190 4.13 17.75 -2.88
CA ASP A 190 5.02 17.16 -1.89
C ASP A 190 4.36 15.91 -1.29
N SER A 191 4.79 14.73 -1.77
CA SER A 191 4.21 13.45 -1.37
C SER A 191 4.49 13.11 0.10
N THR A 192 5.52 13.72 0.71
CA THR A 192 5.85 13.47 2.13
C THR A 192 4.73 13.91 3.08
N ARG A 193 3.89 14.86 2.64
CA ARG A 193 2.73 15.34 3.38
C ARG A 193 1.63 14.28 3.53
N GLU A 194 1.63 13.27 2.68
CA GLU A 194 0.64 12.19 2.77
C GLU A 194 0.83 11.33 4.01
N LYS A 195 2.05 11.25 4.55
CA LYS A 195 2.39 10.44 5.72
C LYS A 195 1.77 9.05 5.62
N GLU A 196 2.05 8.41 4.48
CA GLU A 196 1.37 7.20 4.04
C GLU A 196 1.90 5.95 4.75
N VAL A 197 0.98 5.05 5.06
CA VAL A 197 1.26 3.63 5.35
C VAL A 197 0.40 2.78 4.43
N ARG A 198 0.87 1.61 4.06
CA ARG A 198 0.19 0.70 3.13
C ARG A 198 -0.07 -0.66 3.73
N ILE A 199 -1.19 -1.25 3.33
CA ILE A 199 -1.39 -2.69 3.38
C ILE A 199 -1.19 -3.21 1.96
N LEU A 200 -0.36 -4.25 1.83
CA LEU A 200 -0.08 -4.93 0.57
C LEU A 200 -0.81 -6.27 0.58
N TYR A 201 -1.65 -6.50 -0.41
CA TYR A 201 -2.39 -7.75 -0.57
C TYR A 201 -1.91 -8.48 -1.82
N CYS A 202 -1.37 -9.69 -1.64
CA CYS A 202 -0.99 -10.56 -2.75
C CYS A 202 -2.19 -11.44 -3.13
N PRO A 203 -2.82 -11.23 -4.31
CA PRO A 203 -3.95 -12.02 -4.77
C PRO A 203 -3.54 -13.37 -5.35
N TYR A 204 -2.25 -13.71 -5.30
CA TYR A 204 -1.71 -14.94 -5.87
C TYR A 204 -1.28 -15.88 -4.76
N ASP A 205 -1.49 -17.18 -4.94
CA ASP A 205 -0.73 -18.20 -4.22
C ASP A 205 0.72 -18.16 -4.68
N LEU A 206 1.65 -18.55 -3.80
CA LEU A 206 3.08 -18.57 -4.09
C LEU A 206 3.34 -19.15 -5.47
N ALA A 207 3.98 -18.38 -6.33
CA ALA A 207 4.36 -18.81 -7.65
C ALA A 207 5.45 -19.88 -7.55
N GLU A 208 5.24 -21.03 -8.12
CA GLU A 208 6.30 -22.00 -8.31
C GLU A 208 7.17 -21.59 -9.50
N PHE A 209 8.47 -21.46 -9.27
CA PHE A 209 9.45 -21.26 -10.31
C PHE A 209 9.82 -22.61 -10.94
N ASN A 210 9.02 -23.06 -11.91
CA ASN A 210 9.30 -24.29 -12.64
C ASN A 210 9.99 -24.00 -13.96
N GLY A 211 11.30 -24.29 -14.03
CA GLY A 211 12.05 -24.36 -15.30
C GLY A 211 12.05 -23.08 -16.13
N GLY A 212 12.01 -21.87 -15.51
CA GLY A 212 11.98 -20.58 -16.19
C GLY A 212 10.57 -20.07 -16.54
N ARG A 213 9.53 -20.73 -16.06
CA ARG A 213 8.15 -20.24 -16.08
C ARG A 213 7.73 -19.86 -14.65
N VAL A 214 7.09 -18.69 -14.54
CA VAL A 214 6.39 -18.30 -13.30
C VAL A 214 4.95 -18.74 -13.49
N GLU A 215 4.54 -19.78 -12.80
CA GLU A 215 3.14 -20.21 -12.76
C GLU A 215 2.43 -19.55 -11.59
N TYR A 216 1.43 -18.75 -11.89
CA TYR A 216 0.61 -18.06 -10.90
C TYR A 216 -0.66 -18.88 -10.65
N ASN A 217 -0.80 -19.40 -9.46
CA ASN A 217 -2.11 -19.81 -8.97
C ASN A 217 -2.84 -18.57 -8.47
N ILE A 218 -3.85 -18.12 -9.22
CA ILE A 218 -4.69 -16.99 -8.80
C ILE A 218 -5.55 -17.47 -7.64
N LYS A 219 -5.21 -17.03 -6.43
CA LYS A 219 -5.96 -17.32 -5.21
C LYS A 219 -7.36 -16.72 -5.26
N GLU A 220 -7.45 -15.50 -5.80
CA GLU A 220 -8.70 -14.81 -5.99
C GLU A 220 -8.71 -14.03 -7.31
N ARG A 221 -9.81 -14.09 -8.03
CA ARG A 221 -9.96 -13.27 -9.23
C ARG A 221 -10.02 -11.80 -8.84
N ARG A 222 -8.98 -11.07 -9.21
CA ARG A 222 -8.97 -9.62 -9.18
C ARG A 222 -10.05 -9.10 -10.13
N GLY A 223 -10.92 -8.20 -9.63
CA GLY A 223 -11.72 -7.37 -10.52
C GLY A 223 -10.81 -6.44 -11.35
N TYR A 224 -11.34 -5.81 -12.37
CA TYR A 224 -10.59 -4.94 -13.29
C TYR A 224 -9.76 -3.85 -12.59
N LYS A 225 -10.21 -3.37 -11.43
CA LYS A 225 -9.58 -2.23 -10.70
C LYS A 225 -9.05 -2.58 -9.31
N GLY A 226 -9.22 -3.80 -8.85
CA GLY A 226 -8.80 -4.21 -7.51
C GLY A 226 -9.74 -5.23 -6.87
N ILE A 227 -9.59 -5.40 -5.56
CA ILE A 227 -10.34 -6.38 -4.76
C ILE A 227 -10.81 -5.79 -3.43
N ALA A 228 -12.01 -6.16 -2.97
CA ALA A 228 -12.54 -5.78 -1.67
C ALA A 228 -12.35 -6.92 -0.66
N LYS A 229 -11.82 -6.61 0.53
CA LYS A 229 -11.57 -7.56 1.62
C LYS A 229 -12.16 -7.06 2.94
N PRO A 230 -12.59 -7.96 3.83
CA PRO A 230 -13.00 -7.57 5.17
C PRO A 230 -11.92 -6.82 5.92
N LEU A 231 -12.28 -5.74 6.58
CA LEU A 231 -11.37 -4.91 7.38
C LEU A 231 -10.70 -5.72 8.50
N THR A 232 -11.45 -6.65 9.08
CA THR A 232 -11.01 -7.50 10.20
C THR A 232 -9.90 -8.47 9.83
N GLU A 233 -9.75 -8.85 8.56
CA GLU A 233 -8.64 -9.70 8.09
C GLU A 233 -7.26 -9.01 8.30
N PHE A 234 -7.26 -7.69 8.44
CA PHE A 234 -6.06 -6.86 8.60
C PHE A 234 -5.96 -6.25 10.02
N GLY A 235 -6.65 -6.83 11.00
CA GLY A 235 -6.58 -6.39 12.38
C GLY A 235 -7.09 -4.97 12.61
N MET A 236 -7.99 -4.46 11.75
CA MET A 236 -8.50 -3.10 11.86
C MET A 236 -10.00 -3.07 12.18
N THR A 237 -10.44 -1.99 12.83
CA THR A 237 -11.85 -1.69 13.08
C THR A 237 -12.13 -0.22 12.83
N THR A 238 -13.33 0.10 12.30
CA THR A 238 -13.75 1.49 12.16
C THR A 238 -14.06 2.09 13.52
N SER A 239 -13.37 3.17 13.88
CA SER A 239 -13.58 3.87 15.16
C SER A 239 -14.40 5.15 15.02
N ARG A 240 -14.26 5.84 13.89
CA ARG A 240 -14.93 7.12 13.63
C ARG A 240 -15.10 7.36 12.14
N ILE A 241 -16.16 8.07 11.77
CA ILE A 241 -16.35 8.57 10.40
C ILE A 241 -16.53 10.08 10.48
N ILE A 242 -15.71 10.83 9.75
CA ILE A 242 -15.83 12.28 9.61
C ILE A 242 -16.44 12.56 8.24
N ILE A 243 -17.60 13.19 8.22
CA ILE A 243 -18.34 13.51 7.00
C ILE A 243 -17.88 14.87 6.50
N GLY A 244 -17.48 14.95 5.23
CA GLY A 244 -17.01 16.19 4.63
C GLY A 244 -18.13 17.24 4.51
N ASN A 245 -17.79 18.51 4.67
CA ASN A 245 -18.74 19.64 4.67
C ASN A 245 -19.44 19.87 3.33
N LYS A 246 -18.95 19.28 2.23
CA LYS A 246 -19.57 19.28 0.89
C LYS A 246 -20.13 17.93 0.47
N CYS A 247 -20.19 16.96 1.39
CA CYS A 247 -20.79 15.65 1.11
C CYS A 247 -22.29 15.83 0.80
N ASN A 248 -22.77 15.18 -0.28
CA ASN A 248 -24.18 15.33 -0.64
C ASN A 248 -25.09 14.71 0.43
N GLN A 249 -26.31 15.24 0.51
CA GLN A 249 -27.27 14.89 1.56
C GLN A 249 -27.61 13.39 1.60
N TYR A 250 -27.75 12.75 0.44
CA TYR A 250 -28.04 11.32 0.36
C TYR A 250 -26.91 10.49 0.99
N MET A 251 -25.67 10.72 0.56
CA MET A 251 -24.50 10.00 1.08
C MET A 251 -24.33 10.24 2.58
N SER A 252 -24.45 11.48 3.03
CA SER A 252 -24.36 11.83 4.45
C SER A 252 -25.41 11.09 5.28
N SER A 253 -26.68 11.07 4.84
CA SER A 253 -27.77 10.38 5.54
C SER A 253 -27.54 8.87 5.61
N GLU A 254 -27.02 8.26 4.55
CA GLU A 254 -26.71 6.83 4.52
C GLU A 254 -25.55 6.46 5.46
N ILE A 255 -24.53 7.34 5.56
CA ILE A 255 -23.42 7.16 6.48
C ILE A 255 -23.88 7.27 7.92
N ILE A 256 -24.70 8.27 8.24
CA ILE A 256 -25.27 8.47 9.59
C ILE A 256 -26.06 7.23 10.00
N ARG A 257 -26.99 6.76 9.15
CA ARG A 257 -27.75 5.53 9.44
C ARG A 257 -26.85 4.32 9.67
N TYR A 258 -25.79 4.18 8.89
CA TYR A 258 -24.82 3.09 9.05
C TYR A 258 -24.08 3.22 10.38
N ALA A 259 -23.57 4.42 10.70
CA ALA A 259 -22.84 4.69 11.91
C ALA A 259 -23.70 4.44 13.17
N ASP A 260 -24.95 4.94 13.17
CA ASP A 260 -25.92 4.70 14.26
C ASP A 260 -26.18 3.21 14.46
N LYS A 261 -26.44 2.47 13.36
CA LYS A 261 -26.68 1.03 13.40
C LYS A 261 -25.51 0.23 13.95
N LYS A 262 -24.27 0.68 13.70
CA LYS A 262 -23.05 0.00 14.10
C LYS A 262 -22.44 0.56 15.39
N HIS A 263 -23.06 1.58 15.98
CA HIS A 263 -22.54 2.31 17.13
C HIS A 263 -21.15 2.91 16.88
N ILE A 264 -20.90 3.36 15.64
CA ILE A 264 -19.68 4.04 15.24
C ILE A 264 -19.87 5.54 15.50
N TYR A 265 -18.90 6.17 16.15
CA TYR A 265 -18.93 7.62 16.32
C TYR A 265 -18.78 8.32 14.97
N TYR A 266 -19.58 9.37 14.73
CA TYR A 266 -19.42 10.20 13.56
C TYR A 266 -19.42 11.69 13.90
N ASP A 267 -18.83 12.47 13.00
CA ASP A 267 -18.68 13.91 13.14
C ASP A 267 -18.66 14.56 11.74
N PHE A 268 -18.64 15.86 11.67
CA PHE A 268 -18.52 16.62 10.44
C PHE A 268 -17.16 17.30 10.35
N GLN A 269 -16.66 17.44 9.12
CA GLN A 269 -15.47 18.25 8.85
C GLN A 269 -15.73 19.67 9.38
N LYS A 270 -14.81 20.17 10.21
CA LYS A 270 -14.83 21.57 10.66
C LYS A 270 -14.30 22.45 9.55
N ASP A 271 -14.89 23.65 9.43
CA ASP A 271 -14.45 24.68 8.49
C ASP A 271 -13.07 25.22 8.86
#